data_c747c9c300bfaa38e9129d11adfc3db1
#
_entry.id   c747c9c300bfaa38e9129d11adfc3db1
#
_cell.length_a   1.000
_cell.length_b   1.000
_cell.length_c   1.000
_cell.angle_alpha   90.00
_cell.angle_beta   90.00
_cell.angle_gamma   90.00
#
_symmetry.space_group_name_H-M   'P 1'
#
loop_
_entity.id
_entity.type
_entity.pdbx_description
1 polymer ?
#
loop_
_entity_poly.entity_id
_entity_poly.type
_entity_poly.pdbx_seq_one_letter_code
_entity_poly.pdbx_strand_id
1 'polypeptide(L)'
;MNASYDNFIRTTDEDHEKQVQKIFKKLYDQGDIYKGYYEGLYCTPCESFFTESQLVDGKCPDCGRPVTPAKEEAYFFKMSKYADRLIEYINTHPEFIQPVARKNEMMNNFLLPGLQDLCVSRTTFDWGIPVSFDPKHVTYVWLDALTNYI
;
A
#
# COMPACT_ATOMS: atom_id res chain seq x y z
N MET A 1 3.30 -20.26 19.52
CA MET A 1 1.90 -20.01 19.87
C MET A 1 1.14 -21.32 19.89
N ASN A 2 0.24 -21.49 20.84
CA ASN A 2 -0.66 -22.66 20.86
C ASN A 2 -1.96 -22.20 20.17
N ALA A 3 -1.95 -22.17 18.84
CA ALA A 3 -3.09 -21.75 18.03
C ALA A 3 -3.53 -22.92 17.14
N SER A 4 -4.83 -23.20 17.13
CA SER A 4 -5.47 -24.05 16.13
C SER A 4 -5.96 -23.18 14.98
N TYR A 5 -5.79 -23.64 13.75
CA TYR A 5 -6.22 -22.96 12.55
C TYR A 5 -6.77 -23.97 11.55
N ASP A 6 -7.77 -23.56 10.78
CA ASP A 6 -8.37 -24.37 9.73
C ASP A 6 -7.69 -24.17 8.38
N ASN A 7 -7.05 -23.01 8.20
CA ASN A 7 -6.30 -22.69 6.99
C ASN A 7 -5.04 -21.88 7.34
N PHE A 8 -3.99 -22.05 6.54
CA PHE A 8 -2.74 -21.32 6.65
C PHE A 8 -2.36 -20.81 5.26
N ILE A 9 -2.19 -19.49 5.11
CA ILE A 9 -1.89 -18.83 3.84
C ILE A 9 -0.49 -18.25 3.88
N ARG A 10 0.24 -18.44 2.79
CA ARG A 10 1.48 -17.73 2.48
C ARG A 10 1.26 -16.83 1.28
N THR A 11 1.87 -15.68 1.24
CA THR A 11 1.81 -14.75 0.09
C THR A 11 2.48 -15.31 -1.18
N THR A 12 3.18 -16.45 -1.04
CA THR A 12 3.77 -17.22 -2.14
C THR A 12 2.89 -18.40 -2.61
N ASP A 13 1.70 -18.56 -2.05
CA ASP A 13 0.78 -19.62 -2.48
C ASP A 13 0.09 -19.19 -3.79
N GLU A 14 0.03 -20.09 -4.76
CA GLU A 14 -0.54 -19.81 -6.08
C GLU A 14 -1.97 -19.24 -6.04
N ASP A 15 -2.79 -19.72 -5.10
CA ASP A 15 -4.16 -19.25 -4.96
C ASP A 15 -4.20 -17.82 -4.44
N HIS A 16 -3.30 -17.45 -3.51
CA HIS A 16 -3.14 -16.08 -3.06
C HIS A 16 -2.70 -15.17 -4.20
N GLU A 17 -1.67 -15.56 -4.95
CA GLU A 17 -1.17 -14.78 -6.09
C GLU A 17 -2.27 -14.51 -7.13
N LYS A 18 -3.06 -15.53 -7.47
CA LYS A 18 -4.21 -15.42 -8.39
C LYS A 18 -5.28 -14.44 -7.87
N GLN A 19 -5.57 -14.48 -6.56
CA GLN A 19 -6.53 -13.54 -5.95
C GLN A 19 -6.02 -12.11 -5.97
N VAL A 20 -4.75 -11.88 -5.64
CA VAL A 20 -4.12 -10.55 -5.71
C VAL A 20 -4.20 -10.00 -7.13
N GLN A 21 -3.83 -10.78 -8.14
CA GLN A 21 -3.91 -10.38 -9.56
C GLN A 21 -5.34 -10.05 -10.00
N LYS A 22 -6.31 -10.86 -9.56
CA LYS A 22 -7.74 -10.65 -9.86
C LYS A 22 -8.26 -9.35 -9.23
N ILE A 23 -7.91 -9.09 -7.96
CA ILE A 23 -8.31 -7.88 -7.25
C ILE A 23 -7.67 -6.66 -7.88
N PHE A 24 -6.36 -6.70 -8.16
CA PHE A 24 -5.65 -5.62 -8.83
C PHE A 24 -6.32 -5.26 -10.16
N LYS A 25 -6.56 -6.27 -11.00
CA LYS A 25 -7.21 -6.06 -12.29
C LYS A 25 -8.62 -5.49 -12.14
N LYS A 26 -9.41 -6.00 -11.20
CA LYS A 26 -10.78 -5.50 -10.93
C LYS A 26 -10.75 -4.01 -10.55
N LEU A 27 -9.87 -3.60 -9.65
CA LEU A 27 -9.73 -2.21 -9.22
C LEU A 27 -9.24 -1.32 -10.38
N TYR A 28 -8.36 -1.84 -11.23
CA TYR A 28 -7.91 -1.13 -12.43
C TYR A 28 -9.04 -0.94 -13.44
N ASP A 29 -9.81 -1.99 -13.76
CA ASP A 29 -10.95 -1.94 -14.69
C ASP A 29 -12.07 -1.00 -14.19
N GLN A 30 -12.23 -0.85 -12.87
CA GLN A 30 -13.16 0.09 -12.24
C GLN A 30 -12.66 1.54 -12.24
N GLY A 31 -11.42 1.79 -12.66
CA GLY A 31 -10.78 3.10 -12.62
C GLY A 31 -10.36 3.56 -11.22
N ASP A 32 -10.26 2.62 -10.28
CA ASP A 32 -9.78 2.87 -8.92
C ASP A 32 -8.27 2.72 -8.78
N ILE A 33 -7.62 2.09 -9.76
CA ILE A 33 -6.17 2.09 -9.92
C ILE A 33 -5.81 2.81 -11.21
N TYR A 34 -4.80 3.66 -11.17
CA TYR A 34 -4.27 4.40 -12.31
C TYR A 34 -2.74 4.35 -12.34
N LYS A 35 -2.17 4.52 -13.53
CA LYS A 35 -0.72 4.58 -13.72
C LYS A 35 -0.23 6.02 -13.52
N GLY A 36 0.85 6.17 -12.80
CA GLY A 36 1.49 7.44 -12.51
C GLY A 36 2.98 7.27 -12.24
N TYR A 37 3.56 8.23 -11.53
CA TYR A 37 4.96 8.19 -11.16
C TYR A 37 5.10 8.41 -9.66
N TYR A 38 5.89 7.57 -9.02
CA TYR A 38 6.36 7.80 -7.66
C TYR A 38 7.66 8.59 -7.73
N GLU A 39 7.71 9.72 -7.05
CA GLU A 39 8.88 10.56 -6.95
C GLU A 39 9.31 10.65 -5.49
N GLY A 40 10.59 10.49 -5.23
CA GLY A 40 11.14 10.54 -3.88
C GLY A 40 12.65 10.51 -3.87
N LEU A 41 13.20 10.44 -2.66
CA LEU A 41 14.64 10.34 -2.43
C LEU A 41 15.00 8.86 -2.27
N TYR A 42 15.72 8.32 -3.23
CA TYR A 42 16.03 6.89 -3.31
C TYR A 42 17.41 6.57 -2.75
N CYS A 43 17.46 5.58 -1.88
CA CYS A 43 18.69 5.00 -1.40
C CYS A 43 18.98 3.71 -2.16
N THR A 44 19.95 3.72 -3.08
CA THR A 44 20.28 2.56 -3.90
C THR A 44 20.71 1.34 -3.08
N PRO A 45 21.55 1.45 -2.03
CA PRO A 45 21.94 0.28 -1.26
C PRO A 45 20.84 -0.36 -0.40
N CYS A 46 19.82 0.44 -0.02
CA CYS A 46 18.67 -0.06 0.77
C CYS A 46 17.47 -0.36 -0.12
N GLU A 47 17.54 -0.02 -1.41
CA GLU A 47 16.46 -0.17 -2.39
C GLU A 47 15.13 0.46 -1.91
N SER A 48 15.22 1.60 -1.22
CA SER A 48 14.10 2.24 -0.54
C SER A 48 13.97 3.71 -0.88
N PHE A 49 12.72 4.15 -1.01
CA PHE A 49 12.37 5.56 -1.13
C PHE A 49 12.08 6.18 0.23
N PHE A 50 12.47 7.44 0.37
CA PHE A 50 12.23 8.24 1.56
C PHE A 50 11.66 9.61 1.18
N THR A 51 10.86 10.17 2.06
CA THR A 51 10.50 11.60 2.02
C THR A 51 11.60 12.42 2.70
N GLU A 52 11.66 13.71 2.41
CA GLU A 52 12.62 14.60 3.07
C GLU A 52 12.53 14.55 4.59
N SER A 53 11.32 14.43 5.13
CA SER A 53 11.06 14.36 6.58
C SER A 53 11.57 13.08 7.24
N GLN A 54 11.81 12.03 6.48
CA GLN A 54 12.33 10.75 6.98
C GLN A 54 13.86 10.70 7.00
N LEU A 55 14.53 11.63 6.32
CA LEU A 55 16.00 11.65 6.28
C LEU A 55 16.59 12.11 7.59
N VAL A 56 17.74 11.58 7.93
CA VAL A 56 18.58 12.02 9.04
C VAL A 56 19.79 12.76 8.45
N ASP A 57 19.89 14.06 8.72
CA ASP A 57 20.93 14.94 8.15
C ASP A 57 21.02 14.86 6.61
N GLY A 58 19.86 14.75 5.93
CA GLY A 58 19.78 14.62 4.48
C GLY A 58 20.25 13.28 3.91
N LYS A 59 20.37 12.25 4.77
CA LYS A 59 20.85 10.92 4.41
C LYS A 59 19.82 9.84 4.75
N CYS A 60 20.02 8.67 4.15
CA CYS A 60 19.22 7.49 4.44
C CYS A 60 19.22 7.14 5.94
N PRO A 61 18.05 7.01 6.59
CA PRO A 61 17.97 6.71 8.01
C PRO A 61 18.51 5.31 8.36
N ASP A 62 18.46 4.36 7.40
CA ASP A 62 18.84 2.96 7.66
C ASP A 62 20.35 2.73 7.51
N CYS A 63 21.00 3.35 6.52
CA CYS A 63 22.41 3.06 6.22
C CYS A 63 23.32 4.29 6.26
N GLY A 64 22.79 5.50 6.49
CA GLY A 64 23.56 6.75 6.57
C GLY A 64 24.17 7.23 5.26
N ARG A 65 23.87 6.59 4.12
CA ARG A 65 24.42 6.96 2.80
C ARG A 65 23.60 8.08 2.14
N PRO A 66 24.19 8.83 1.19
CA PRO A 66 23.45 9.81 0.42
C PRO A 66 22.29 9.17 -0.34
N VAL A 67 21.18 9.92 -0.44
CA VAL A 67 20.03 9.58 -1.28
C VAL A 67 20.02 10.46 -2.52
N THR A 68 19.42 9.98 -3.60
CA THR A 68 19.30 10.71 -4.87
C THR A 68 17.83 10.85 -5.27
N PRO A 69 17.41 11.98 -5.84
CA PRO A 69 16.09 12.09 -6.43
C PRO A 69 15.89 11.01 -7.49
N ALA A 70 14.80 10.28 -7.38
CA ALA A 70 14.43 9.24 -8.34
C ALA A 70 12.94 9.29 -8.65
N LYS A 71 12.61 8.86 -9.87
CA LYS A 71 11.25 8.79 -10.37
C LYS A 71 11.01 7.39 -10.93
N GLU A 72 9.99 6.73 -10.43
CA GLU A 72 9.62 5.37 -10.81
C GLU A 72 8.19 5.34 -11.33
N GLU A 73 7.94 4.67 -12.44
CA GLU A 73 6.59 4.39 -12.92
C GLU A 73 5.91 3.41 -11.95
N ALA A 74 4.70 3.72 -11.52
CA ALA A 74 3.96 2.90 -10.58
C ALA A 74 2.46 3.01 -10.80
N TYR A 75 1.71 2.03 -10.27
CA TYR A 75 0.27 2.10 -10.15
C TYR A 75 -0.12 2.64 -8.78
N PHE A 76 -1.18 3.46 -8.76
CA PHE A 76 -1.73 4.08 -7.55
C PHE A 76 -3.20 3.71 -7.39
N PHE A 77 -3.57 3.31 -6.17
CA PHE A 77 -4.95 3.12 -5.77
C PHE A 77 -5.53 4.44 -5.27
N LYS A 78 -6.67 4.86 -5.84
CA LYS A 78 -7.39 6.10 -5.48
C LYS A 78 -8.06 5.98 -4.11
N MET A 79 -7.25 5.88 -3.07
CA MET A 79 -7.74 5.78 -1.69
C MET A 79 -8.50 7.05 -1.29
N SER A 80 -8.10 8.20 -1.82
CA SER A 80 -8.77 9.49 -1.63
C SER A 80 -10.26 9.46 -2.00
N LYS A 81 -10.64 8.72 -3.04
CA LYS A 81 -12.04 8.55 -3.48
C LYS A 81 -12.95 7.92 -2.41
N TYR A 82 -12.38 7.19 -1.48
CA TYR A 82 -13.11 6.41 -0.49
C TYR A 82 -13.25 7.10 0.87
N ALA A 83 -12.57 8.24 1.09
CA ALA A 83 -12.51 8.92 2.37
C ALA A 83 -13.90 9.27 2.92
N ASP A 84 -14.74 9.94 2.14
CA ASP A 84 -16.08 10.37 2.57
C ASP A 84 -16.97 9.18 2.92
N ARG A 85 -16.92 8.11 2.12
CA ARG A 85 -17.69 6.88 2.38
C ARG A 85 -17.25 6.18 3.67
N LEU A 86 -15.93 6.18 3.95
CA LEU A 86 -15.40 5.63 5.19
C LEU A 86 -15.82 6.47 6.41
N ILE A 87 -15.77 7.79 6.29
CA ILE A 87 -16.20 8.71 7.34
C ILE A 87 -17.67 8.49 7.66
N GLU A 88 -18.53 8.43 6.63
CA GLU A 88 -19.97 8.16 6.80
C GLU A 88 -20.19 6.79 7.46
N TYR A 89 -19.52 5.75 6.99
CA TYR A 89 -19.63 4.40 7.53
C TYR A 89 -19.23 4.34 9.00
N ILE A 90 -18.09 4.91 9.36
CA ILE A 90 -17.57 4.94 10.74
C ILE A 90 -18.53 5.72 11.68
N ASN A 91 -19.15 6.78 11.17
CA ASN A 91 -20.09 7.57 11.97
C ASN A 91 -21.42 6.87 12.18
N THR A 92 -21.89 6.10 11.21
CA THR A 92 -23.15 5.34 11.28
C THR A 92 -22.99 3.97 11.96
N HIS A 93 -21.75 3.48 12.13
CA HIS A 93 -21.42 2.20 12.76
C HIS A 93 -20.39 2.43 13.88
N PRO A 94 -20.83 2.93 15.05
CA PRO A 94 -19.91 3.31 16.14
C PRO A 94 -19.11 2.13 16.71
N GLU A 95 -19.56 0.90 16.48
CA GLU A 95 -18.89 -0.34 16.87
C GLU A 95 -17.75 -0.77 15.92
N PHE A 96 -17.66 -0.18 14.73
CA PHE A 96 -16.71 -0.59 13.67
C PHE A 96 -15.24 -0.43 14.07
N ILE A 97 -14.92 0.66 14.77
CA ILE A 97 -13.55 0.89 15.29
C ILE A 97 -13.62 1.05 16.81
N GLN A 98 -12.96 0.14 17.51
CA GLN A 98 -12.88 0.15 18.96
C GLN A 98 -11.44 0.03 19.46
N PRO A 99 -11.10 0.59 20.62
CA PRO A 99 -11.90 1.52 21.43
C PRO A 99 -12.07 2.90 20.76
N VAL A 100 -12.94 3.74 21.29
CA VAL A 100 -13.25 5.08 20.75
C VAL A 100 -12.00 5.94 20.51
N ALA A 101 -10.96 5.78 21.34
CA ALA A 101 -9.69 6.48 21.15
C ALA A 101 -9.06 6.16 19.78
N ARG A 102 -9.14 4.91 19.32
CA ARG A 102 -8.63 4.51 17.99
C ARG A 102 -9.50 5.03 16.86
N LYS A 103 -10.82 5.07 17.06
CA LYS A 103 -11.73 5.76 16.12
C LYS A 103 -11.31 7.22 15.93
N ASN A 104 -11.11 7.94 17.04
CA ASN A 104 -10.73 9.36 16.99
C ASN A 104 -9.37 9.56 16.33
N GLU A 105 -8.40 8.69 16.61
CA GLU A 105 -7.08 8.72 15.96
C GLU A 105 -7.20 8.54 14.44
N MET A 106 -7.93 7.55 13.97
CA MET A 106 -8.14 7.30 12.55
C MET A 106 -8.87 8.46 11.86
N MET A 107 -9.93 8.98 12.50
CA MET A 107 -10.69 10.11 11.98
C MET A 107 -9.83 11.37 11.86
N ASN A 108 -9.17 11.78 12.94
CA ASN A 108 -8.49 13.07 13.02
C ASN A 108 -7.15 13.09 12.28
N ASN A 109 -6.40 11.98 12.29
CA ASN A 109 -5.05 11.96 11.73
C ASN A 109 -5.01 11.54 10.26
N PHE A 110 -6.02 10.83 9.77
CA PHE A 110 -6.00 10.27 8.43
C PHE A 110 -7.22 10.67 7.58
N LEU A 111 -8.44 10.45 8.07
CA LEU A 111 -9.64 10.61 7.25
C LEU A 111 -10.05 12.07 7.05
N LEU A 112 -10.14 12.86 8.12
CA LEU A 112 -10.54 14.27 8.05
C LEU A 112 -9.53 15.18 7.33
N PRO A 113 -8.21 14.98 7.48
CA PRO A 113 -7.23 15.69 6.66
C PRO A 113 -7.25 15.31 5.18
N GLY A 114 -7.87 14.19 4.84
CA GLY A 114 -7.94 13.62 3.49
C GLY A 114 -6.94 12.48 3.29
N LEU A 115 -7.42 11.39 2.68
CA LEU A 115 -6.57 10.27 2.31
C LEU A 115 -5.78 10.59 1.03
N GLN A 116 -4.52 10.19 1.01
CA GLN A 116 -3.70 10.23 -0.20
C GLN A 116 -3.78 8.90 -0.93
N ASP A 117 -3.59 8.96 -2.26
CA ASP A 117 -3.58 7.77 -3.08
C ASP A 117 -2.36 6.90 -2.75
N LEU A 118 -2.57 5.59 -2.69
CA LEU A 118 -1.58 4.62 -2.26
C LEU A 118 -0.85 4.03 -3.46
N CYS A 119 0.48 4.06 -3.45
CA CYS A 119 1.29 3.31 -4.40
C CYS A 119 1.11 1.80 -4.19
N VAL A 120 0.70 1.08 -5.24
CA VAL A 120 0.35 -0.35 -5.19
C VAL A 120 1.18 -1.22 -6.12
N SER A 121 2.15 -0.65 -6.82
CA SER A 121 3.12 -1.43 -7.60
C SER A 121 4.50 -0.78 -7.63
N ARG A 122 5.51 -1.58 -8.00
CA ARG A 122 6.91 -1.17 -8.13
C ARG A 122 7.52 -1.80 -9.38
N THR A 123 8.58 -1.18 -9.91
CA THR A 123 9.36 -1.68 -11.06
C THR A 123 10.85 -1.85 -10.75
N THR A 124 11.30 -1.46 -9.57
CA THR A 124 12.71 -1.49 -9.16
C THR A 124 13.20 -2.86 -8.70
N PHE A 125 12.31 -3.82 -8.51
CA PHE A 125 12.64 -5.20 -8.15
C PHE A 125 11.68 -6.19 -8.85
N ASP A 126 12.16 -7.42 -9.04
CA ASP A 126 11.45 -8.46 -9.80
C ASP A 126 10.74 -9.48 -8.89
N TRP A 127 11.04 -9.49 -7.59
CA TRP A 127 10.45 -10.43 -6.66
C TRP A 127 9.08 -9.95 -6.19
N GLY A 128 8.08 -10.83 -6.30
CA GLY A 128 6.71 -10.60 -5.86
C GLY A 128 5.69 -10.98 -6.93
N ILE A 129 4.43 -10.61 -6.72
CA ILE A 129 3.31 -10.97 -7.59
C ILE A 129 3.25 -10.00 -8.77
N PRO A 130 3.47 -10.47 -10.03
CA PRO A 130 3.44 -9.59 -11.19
C PRO A 130 2.01 -9.10 -11.46
N VAL A 131 1.88 -7.84 -11.89
CA VAL A 131 0.61 -7.30 -12.38
C VAL A 131 0.24 -8.00 -13.68
N SER A 132 -0.89 -8.71 -13.72
CA SER A 132 -1.25 -9.66 -14.78
C SER A 132 -1.30 -9.06 -16.20
N PHE A 133 -1.60 -7.77 -16.32
CA PHE A 133 -1.68 -7.05 -17.60
C PHE A 133 -0.47 -6.14 -17.89
N ASP A 134 0.45 -5.99 -16.93
CA ASP A 134 1.70 -5.24 -17.07
C ASP A 134 2.81 -5.89 -16.23
N PRO A 135 3.40 -7.01 -16.70
CA PRO A 135 4.29 -7.87 -15.90
C PRO A 135 5.60 -7.22 -15.48
N LYS A 136 5.97 -6.05 -16.02
CA LYS A 136 7.12 -5.29 -15.54
C LYS A 136 6.89 -4.64 -14.17
N HIS A 137 5.63 -4.56 -13.73
CA HIS A 137 5.24 -4.11 -12.42
C HIS A 137 4.99 -5.29 -11.48
N VAL A 138 5.51 -5.19 -10.28
CA VAL A 138 5.25 -6.13 -9.18
C VAL A 138 4.28 -5.46 -8.20
N THR A 139 3.30 -6.22 -7.72
CA THR A 139 2.34 -5.72 -6.72
C THR A 139 3.08 -5.35 -5.43
N TYR A 140 2.81 -4.15 -4.92
CA TYR A 140 3.44 -3.68 -3.70
C TYR A 140 2.80 -4.29 -2.45
N VAL A 141 3.60 -4.48 -1.41
CA VAL A 141 3.30 -5.28 -0.21
C VAL A 141 1.93 -5.03 0.41
N TRP A 142 1.44 -3.79 0.43
CA TRP A 142 0.17 -3.48 1.10
C TRP A 142 -1.04 -4.08 0.38
N LEU A 143 -1.10 -4.01 -0.94
CA LEU A 143 -2.20 -4.62 -1.69
C LEU A 143 -2.10 -6.15 -1.64
N ASP A 144 -0.89 -6.70 -1.72
CA ASP A 144 -0.62 -8.13 -1.57
C ASP A 144 -1.09 -8.62 -0.20
N ALA A 145 -0.52 -8.09 0.89
CA ALA A 145 -0.81 -8.54 2.25
C ALA A 145 -2.28 -8.36 2.66
N LEU A 146 -2.91 -7.23 2.30
CA LEU A 146 -4.28 -6.94 2.68
C LEU A 146 -5.31 -7.80 1.93
N THR A 147 -4.94 -8.38 0.78
CA THR A 147 -5.80 -9.32 0.04
C THR A 147 -6.12 -10.59 0.85
N ASN A 148 -5.33 -10.93 1.87
CA ASN A 148 -5.64 -12.04 2.79
C ASN A 148 -6.93 -11.86 3.59
N TYR A 149 -7.48 -10.65 3.66
CA TYR A 149 -8.68 -10.34 4.44
C TYR A 149 -9.98 -10.34 3.62
N ILE A 150 -9.91 -10.69 2.33
CA ILE A 150 -11.06 -10.68 1.41
C ILE A 150 -11.32 -12.03 0.77
#